data_1c1daa27363f5e945fab50ff35d98c34
#
_entry.id   1c1daa27363f5e945fab50ff35d98c34
#
_cell.length_a   1.000
_cell.length_b   1.000
_cell.length_c   1.000
_cell.angle_alpha   90.00
_cell.angle_beta   90.00
_cell.angle_gamma   90.00
#
_symmetry.space_group_name_H-M   'P 1'
#
loop_
_entity.id
_entity.type
_entity.pdbx_description
1 polymer ?
#
loop_
_entity_poly.entity_id
_entity_poly.type
_entity_poly.pdbx_seq_one_letter_code
_entity_poly.pdbx_strand_id
1 'polypeptide(L)'
;PLYIVDTEIYRYLPSAIISTVDKLAIMGNNKNFRAILNGARCKCPKHGYTTSNRCIESTNWENSVCKVDASQFEEVDMYDPAPTLLIQDELHLINESLGAYASHYESFLHYYIKKLSKSRRGVKVIGATATISSYKSQVYHLYRKEAVRFPVASPYVDRNFYAFTDKNDVQRRIMGYSPYGKAIINSVVYSLKYMRKVVYRYLENPQLILDIPGIHLENLDAAKKILEDYWIFLEYNNVKRDSNNVEGALETPINVELEAEGIPSFNTRQMTGDESFQDVRNVLAEVENSKDVFNGINLISATSMISHGVDADRFNLMFFYGIPGNMAEYIQAYSRTG
;
A
#
# COMPACT_ATOMS: atom_id res chain seq x y z
N PRO A 1 -24.05 -11.86 4.55
CA PRO A 1 -23.18 -11.85 5.75
C PRO A 1 -21.74 -11.60 5.36
N LEU A 2 -20.98 -10.92 6.22
CA LEU A 2 -19.55 -10.71 6.10
C LEU A 2 -18.86 -11.66 7.07
N TYR A 3 -17.96 -12.50 6.56
CA TYR A 3 -17.17 -13.42 7.37
C TYR A 3 -15.73 -12.90 7.46
N ILE A 4 -15.20 -12.80 8.67
CA ILE A 4 -13.87 -12.20 8.93
C ILE A 4 -12.87 -13.28 9.37
N VAL A 5 -13.36 -14.35 10.01
CA VAL A 5 -12.51 -15.39 10.57
C VAL A 5 -12.34 -16.53 9.58
N ASP A 6 -11.13 -17.04 9.41
CA ASP A 6 -10.78 -18.13 8.49
C ASP A 6 -11.72 -19.35 8.63
N THR A 7 -12.05 -19.73 9.86
CA THR A 7 -12.93 -20.86 10.13
C THR A 7 -14.34 -20.65 9.59
N GLU A 8 -14.86 -19.44 9.61
CA GLU A 8 -16.16 -19.10 9.02
C GLU A 8 -16.10 -19.12 7.50
N ILE A 9 -15.03 -18.59 6.91
CA ILE A 9 -14.82 -18.59 5.45
C ILE A 9 -14.86 -20.03 4.93
N TYR A 10 -14.15 -20.95 5.58
CA TYR A 10 -14.15 -22.36 5.19
C TYR A 10 -15.48 -23.09 5.41
N ARG A 11 -16.33 -22.58 6.30
CA ARG A 11 -17.63 -23.17 6.62
C ARG A 11 -18.78 -22.62 5.81
N TYR A 12 -18.73 -21.35 5.46
CA TYR A 12 -19.85 -20.70 4.76
C TYR A 12 -19.58 -20.44 3.28
N LEU A 13 -18.34 -20.62 2.84
CA LEU A 13 -17.89 -20.54 1.45
C LEU A 13 -18.44 -19.30 0.73
N PRO A 14 -18.06 -18.10 1.14
CA PRO A 14 -18.56 -16.87 0.52
C PRO A 14 -18.19 -16.80 -0.97
N SER A 15 -19.02 -16.12 -1.75
CA SER A 15 -18.82 -15.97 -3.20
C SER A 15 -17.59 -15.12 -3.56
N ALA A 16 -17.12 -14.28 -2.63
CA ALA A 16 -15.90 -13.49 -2.77
C ALA A 16 -15.05 -13.62 -1.51
N ILE A 17 -13.76 -13.82 -1.68
CA ILE A 17 -12.78 -13.94 -0.60
C ILE A 17 -11.66 -12.97 -0.87
N ILE A 18 -11.34 -12.14 0.13
CA ILE A 18 -10.17 -11.25 0.13
C ILE A 18 -9.14 -11.86 1.08
N SER A 19 -7.93 -12.01 0.60
CA SER A 19 -6.85 -12.66 1.35
C SER A 19 -5.50 -12.05 1.00
N THR A 20 -4.52 -12.19 1.90
CA THR A 20 -3.12 -11.93 1.57
C THR A 20 -2.49 -13.11 0.85
N VAL A 21 -1.39 -12.86 0.13
CA VAL A 21 -0.63 -13.93 -0.57
C VAL A 21 -0.12 -14.99 0.41
N ASP A 22 0.25 -14.59 1.63
CA ASP A 22 0.71 -15.50 2.68
C ASP A 22 -0.32 -16.56 3.06
N LYS A 23 -1.60 -16.21 3.02
CA LYS A 23 -2.68 -17.17 3.27
C LYS A 23 -2.79 -18.24 2.18
N LEU A 24 -2.45 -17.90 0.94
CA LEU A 24 -2.33 -18.88 -0.13
C LEU A 24 -1.10 -19.78 0.06
N ALA A 25 0.01 -19.21 0.51
CA ALA A 25 1.24 -19.99 0.75
C ALA A 25 1.07 -21.09 1.81
N ILE A 26 0.20 -20.89 2.79
CA ILE A 26 -0.07 -21.90 3.84
C ILE A 26 -1.17 -22.92 3.47
N MET A 27 -1.77 -22.82 2.28
CA MET A 27 -2.91 -23.70 1.90
C MET A 27 -2.55 -25.18 1.97
N GLY A 28 -1.31 -25.55 1.67
CA GLY A 28 -0.84 -26.95 1.76
C GLY A 28 -0.88 -27.53 3.17
N ASN A 29 -0.79 -26.68 4.18
CA ASN A 29 -0.81 -27.05 5.59
C ASN A 29 -2.20 -26.94 6.23
N ASN A 30 -3.15 -26.28 5.56
CA ASN A 30 -4.50 -26.07 6.10
C ASN A 30 -5.52 -26.99 5.44
N LYS A 31 -5.88 -28.05 6.15
CA LYS A 31 -6.86 -29.04 5.67
C LYS A 31 -8.24 -28.45 5.31
N ASN A 32 -8.61 -27.34 5.95
CA ASN A 32 -9.90 -26.70 5.73
C ASN A 32 -9.95 -25.92 4.41
N PHE A 33 -8.80 -25.51 3.89
CA PHE A 33 -8.71 -24.79 2.60
C PHE A 33 -9.33 -25.59 1.45
N ARG A 34 -9.29 -26.92 1.50
CA ARG A 34 -9.92 -27.80 0.49
C ARG A 34 -11.42 -27.54 0.33
N ALA A 35 -12.11 -27.05 1.36
CA ALA A 35 -13.54 -26.74 1.27
C ALA A 35 -13.84 -25.71 0.18
N ILE A 36 -12.98 -24.71 0.02
CA ILE A 36 -13.09 -23.68 -1.01
C ILE A 36 -12.95 -24.27 -2.42
N LEU A 37 -12.14 -25.33 -2.56
CA LEU A 37 -11.83 -25.97 -3.82
C LEU A 37 -12.57 -27.31 -3.99
N ASN A 38 -13.90 -27.30 -3.89
CA ASN A 38 -14.76 -28.49 -4.06
C ASN A 38 -14.55 -29.59 -3.02
N GLY A 39 -13.99 -29.28 -1.87
CA GLY A 39 -13.86 -30.28 -0.80
C GLY A 39 -15.09 -30.39 0.09
N ALA A 40 -16.04 -29.47 0.01
CA ALA A 40 -17.30 -29.55 0.72
C ALA A 40 -18.19 -30.66 0.12
N ARG A 41 -18.62 -31.58 0.97
CA ARG A 41 -19.48 -32.74 0.57
C ARG A 41 -20.82 -32.71 1.24
N CYS A 42 -20.89 -32.15 2.43
CA CYS A 42 -22.09 -32.10 3.25
C CYS A 42 -22.22 -30.70 3.87
N LYS A 43 -23.42 -30.39 4.33
CA LYS A 43 -23.75 -29.21 5.10
C LYS A 43 -24.34 -29.62 6.44
N CYS A 44 -23.65 -29.21 7.51
CA CYS A 44 -24.19 -29.34 8.85
C CYS A 44 -25.25 -28.25 9.07
N PRO A 45 -26.44 -28.56 9.59
CA PRO A 45 -27.51 -27.60 9.79
C PRO A 45 -27.13 -26.46 10.78
N LYS A 46 -26.18 -26.72 11.69
CA LYS A 46 -25.73 -25.75 12.68
C LYS A 46 -24.47 -25.00 12.29
N HIS A 47 -23.52 -25.64 11.59
CA HIS A 47 -22.16 -25.12 11.44
C HIS A 47 -21.73 -24.93 9.99
N GLY A 48 -22.60 -25.10 9.00
CA GLY A 48 -22.29 -24.84 7.60
C GLY A 48 -21.59 -26.01 6.89
N TYR A 49 -20.81 -25.75 5.85
CA TYR A 49 -20.23 -26.77 4.97
C TYR A 49 -19.13 -27.58 5.65
N THR A 50 -19.08 -28.87 5.32
CA THR A 50 -18.07 -29.79 5.84
C THR A 50 -17.55 -30.69 4.72
N THR A 51 -16.38 -31.27 4.92
CA THR A 51 -15.76 -32.19 3.96
C THR A 51 -16.17 -33.63 4.13
N SER A 52 -17.00 -33.94 5.13
CA SER A 52 -17.53 -35.24 5.43
C SER A 52 -18.85 -35.09 6.23
N ASN A 53 -19.56 -36.18 6.45
CA ASN A 53 -20.74 -36.20 7.30
C ASN A 53 -20.44 -36.11 8.82
N ARG A 54 -19.29 -35.59 9.17
CA ARG A 54 -18.87 -35.24 10.54
C ARG A 54 -18.53 -33.79 10.62
N CYS A 55 -19.19 -33.07 11.49
CA CYS A 55 -18.83 -31.70 11.82
C CYS A 55 -17.88 -31.72 13.02
N ILE A 56 -16.62 -31.38 12.76
CA ILE A 56 -15.66 -31.18 13.84
C ILE A 56 -15.60 -29.69 14.07
N GLU A 57 -16.25 -29.21 15.09
CA GLU A 57 -16.06 -27.86 15.59
C GLU A 57 -14.88 -27.89 16.56
N SER A 58 -13.75 -27.39 16.12
CA SER A 58 -12.66 -27.07 17.03
C SER A 58 -12.87 -25.65 17.56
N THR A 59 -13.55 -25.49 18.65
CA THR A 59 -13.36 -24.32 19.47
C THR A 59 -12.07 -24.54 20.26
N ASN A 60 -11.15 -23.61 20.22
CA ASN A 60 -9.81 -23.72 20.84
C ASN A 60 -9.85 -23.87 22.37
N TRP A 61 -10.99 -23.88 23.01
CA TRP A 61 -11.14 -23.81 24.44
C TRP A 61 -11.97 -24.94 25.06
N GLU A 62 -12.79 -25.61 24.27
CA GLU A 62 -13.54 -26.76 24.73
C GLU A 62 -13.63 -27.79 23.60
N ASN A 63 -13.39 -29.03 23.90
CA ASN A 63 -13.56 -30.17 22.98
C ASN A 63 -15.06 -30.38 22.65
N SER A 64 -15.73 -29.36 22.13
CA SER A 64 -17.12 -29.47 21.72
C SER A 64 -17.21 -30.09 20.34
N VAL A 65 -17.38 -31.41 20.32
CA VAL A 65 -17.81 -32.13 19.13
C VAL A 65 -19.25 -31.75 18.85
N CYS A 66 -19.55 -31.36 17.60
CA CYS A 66 -20.92 -31.14 17.17
C CYS A 66 -21.78 -32.42 17.44
N LYS A 67 -22.91 -32.24 18.14
CA LYS A 67 -23.82 -33.30 18.48
C LYS A 67 -24.93 -33.57 17.43
N VAL A 68 -24.82 -32.94 16.25
CA VAL A 68 -25.77 -33.19 15.14
C VAL A 68 -25.53 -34.56 14.59
N ASP A 69 -26.60 -35.35 14.49
CA ASP A 69 -26.56 -36.70 13.92
C ASP A 69 -26.17 -36.65 12.44
N ALA A 70 -25.42 -37.66 11.99
CA ALA A 70 -24.95 -37.76 10.62
C ALA A 70 -26.10 -37.80 9.57
N SER A 71 -27.26 -38.28 9.95
CA SER A 71 -28.46 -38.34 9.10
C SER A 71 -29.10 -36.97 8.83
N GLN A 72 -28.75 -35.96 9.61
CA GLN A 72 -29.23 -34.58 9.47
C GLN A 72 -28.36 -33.72 8.55
N PHE A 73 -27.26 -34.26 8.04
CA PHE A 73 -26.41 -33.55 7.11
C PHE A 73 -27.00 -33.61 5.70
N GLU A 74 -27.08 -32.46 5.07
CA GLU A 74 -27.47 -32.35 3.67
C GLU A 74 -26.26 -32.66 2.77
N GLU A 75 -26.44 -33.49 1.75
CA GLU A 75 -25.44 -33.67 0.71
C GLU A 75 -25.36 -32.40 -0.16
N VAL A 76 -24.14 -32.00 -0.52
CA VAL A 76 -23.89 -30.82 -1.30
C VAL A 76 -23.32 -31.19 -2.66
N ASP A 77 -24.01 -30.79 -3.71
CA ASP A 77 -23.48 -30.74 -5.08
C ASP A 77 -23.41 -29.28 -5.53
N MET A 78 -22.20 -28.76 -5.63
CA MET A 78 -21.98 -27.38 -6.09
C MET A 78 -22.15 -27.29 -7.60
N TYR A 79 -22.86 -26.26 -8.06
CA TYR A 79 -23.09 -26.03 -9.50
C TYR A 79 -21.75 -25.87 -10.25
N ASP A 80 -20.89 -24.98 -9.83
CA ASP A 80 -19.50 -24.88 -10.29
C ASP A 80 -18.61 -24.50 -9.10
N PRO A 81 -17.84 -25.46 -8.55
CA PRO A 81 -17.02 -25.24 -7.36
C PRO A 81 -15.72 -24.50 -7.67
N ALA A 82 -15.44 -24.21 -8.92
CA ALA A 82 -14.19 -23.61 -9.33
C ALA A 82 -14.26 -22.06 -9.23
N PRO A 83 -13.27 -21.41 -8.61
CA PRO A 83 -13.11 -19.97 -8.71
C PRO A 83 -13.02 -19.53 -10.18
N THR A 84 -13.76 -18.49 -10.55
CA THR A 84 -13.83 -17.99 -11.92
C THR A 84 -12.94 -16.76 -12.15
N LEU A 85 -12.67 -16.00 -11.09
CA LEU A 85 -11.92 -14.76 -11.12
C LEU A 85 -10.90 -14.73 -9.97
N LEU A 86 -9.66 -14.36 -10.29
CA LEU A 86 -8.62 -13.98 -9.35
C LEU A 86 -8.22 -12.54 -9.63
N ILE A 87 -8.24 -11.71 -8.60
CA ILE A 87 -7.75 -10.33 -8.65
C ILE A 87 -6.50 -10.27 -7.76
N GLN A 88 -5.37 -9.94 -8.37
CA GLN A 88 -4.10 -9.77 -7.67
C GLN A 88 -3.72 -8.30 -7.68
N ASP A 89 -3.82 -7.68 -6.52
CA ASP A 89 -3.35 -6.31 -6.34
C ASP A 89 -1.85 -6.29 -6.06
N GLU A 90 -1.21 -5.16 -6.34
CA GLU A 90 0.22 -4.92 -6.16
C GLU A 90 1.10 -6.06 -6.72
N LEU A 91 0.80 -6.47 -7.94
CA LEU A 91 1.47 -7.61 -8.59
C LEU A 91 3.00 -7.50 -8.59
N HIS A 92 3.55 -6.29 -8.60
CA HIS A 92 4.99 -6.03 -8.59
C HIS A 92 5.69 -6.48 -7.29
N LEU A 93 4.95 -6.63 -6.19
CA LEU A 93 5.49 -7.12 -4.91
C LEU A 93 5.74 -8.64 -4.92
N ILE A 94 5.10 -9.36 -5.84
CA ILE A 94 5.32 -10.80 -5.98
C ILE A 94 6.56 -11.04 -6.84
N ASN A 95 7.72 -10.89 -6.23
CA ASN A 95 9.03 -11.04 -6.88
C ASN A 95 9.98 -11.90 -6.02
N GLU A 96 11.17 -12.17 -6.52
CA GLU A 96 12.25 -12.92 -5.84
C GLU A 96 11.78 -14.25 -5.23
N SER A 97 12.11 -14.51 -3.98
CA SER A 97 11.76 -15.75 -3.28
C SER A 97 10.25 -15.91 -3.11
N LEU A 98 9.53 -14.84 -2.75
CA LEU A 98 8.06 -14.86 -2.64
C LEU A 98 7.44 -15.18 -4.00
N GLY A 99 7.95 -14.59 -5.08
CA GLY A 99 7.51 -14.87 -6.45
C GLY A 99 7.74 -16.32 -6.86
N ALA A 100 8.86 -16.92 -6.49
CA ALA A 100 9.16 -18.32 -6.76
C ALA A 100 8.15 -19.25 -6.05
N TYR A 101 7.92 -19.05 -4.76
CA TYR A 101 6.92 -19.84 -4.01
C TYR A 101 5.50 -19.62 -4.54
N ALA A 102 5.09 -18.38 -4.76
CA ALA A 102 3.78 -18.05 -5.29
C ALA A 102 3.54 -18.72 -6.65
N SER A 103 4.53 -18.76 -7.53
CA SER A 103 4.40 -19.37 -8.86
C SER A 103 4.10 -20.87 -8.82
N HIS A 104 4.64 -21.59 -7.85
CA HIS A 104 4.35 -23.01 -7.66
C HIS A 104 2.91 -23.22 -7.20
N TYR A 105 2.46 -22.45 -6.21
CA TYR A 105 1.09 -22.55 -5.71
C TYR A 105 0.07 -22.12 -6.76
N GLU A 106 0.31 -21.01 -7.44
CA GLU A 106 -0.56 -20.51 -8.50
C GLU A 106 -0.66 -21.48 -9.67
N SER A 107 0.46 -22.05 -10.11
CA SER A 107 0.46 -23.07 -11.18
C SER A 107 -0.35 -24.29 -10.80
N PHE A 108 -0.20 -24.76 -9.55
CA PHE A 108 -0.99 -25.88 -9.02
C PHE A 108 -2.47 -25.54 -8.94
N LEU A 109 -2.81 -24.39 -8.36
CA LEU A 109 -4.21 -23.92 -8.25
C LEU A 109 -4.86 -23.79 -9.61
N HIS A 110 -4.21 -23.17 -10.57
CA HIS A 110 -4.74 -23.01 -11.93
C HIS A 110 -4.99 -24.35 -12.62
N TYR A 111 -4.05 -25.27 -12.47
CA TYR A 111 -4.23 -26.63 -12.99
C TYR A 111 -5.43 -27.31 -12.33
N TYR A 112 -5.53 -27.27 -11.00
CA TYR A 112 -6.57 -27.90 -10.23
C TYR A 112 -7.95 -27.29 -10.51
N ILE A 113 -8.06 -25.96 -10.52
CA ILE A 113 -9.28 -25.22 -10.88
C ILE A 113 -9.77 -25.63 -12.28
N LYS A 114 -8.88 -25.73 -13.25
CA LYS A 114 -9.23 -26.17 -14.60
C LYS A 114 -9.80 -27.61 -14.63
N LYS A 115 -9.35 -28.46 -13.72
CA LYS A 115 -9.89 -29.82 -13.57
C LYS A 115 -11.23 -29.87 -12.85
N LEU A 116 -11.43 -28.97 -11.90
CA LEU A 116 -12.69 -28.86 -11.13
C LEU A 116 -13.82 -28.22 -11.93
N SER A 117 -13.51 -27.22 -12.74
CA SER A 117 -14.52 -26.46 -13.48
C SER A 117 -15.31 -27.35 -14.42
N LYS A 118 -16.62 -27.42 -14.24
CA LYS A 118 -17.55 -28.15 -15.12
C LYS A 118 -17.53 -27.59 -16.54
N SER A 119 -17.28 -26.31 -16.71
CA SER A 119 -17.16 -25.63 -18.00
C SER A 119 -15.78 -25.80 -18.66
N ARG A 120 -14.83 -26.41 -17.97
CA ARG A 120 -13.39 -26.50 -18.36
C ARG A 120 -12.72 -25.15 -18.64
N ARG A 121 -13.34 -24.06 -18.20
CA ARG A 121 -12.77 -22.72 -18.26
C ARG A 121 -11.73 -22.57 -17.16
N GLY A 122 -10.59 -21.98 -17.50
CA GLY A 122 -9.62 -21.57 -16.50
C GLY A 122 -10.08 -20.31 -15.78
N VAL A 123 -9.52 -20.06 -14.61
CA VAL A 123 -9.72 -18.81 -13.87
C VAL A 123 -9.23 -17.62 -14.69
N LYS A 124 -10.01 -16.54 -14.72
CA LYS A 124 -9.55 -15.25 -15.25
C LYS A 124 -8.69 -14.57 -14.19
N VAL A 125 -7.55 -14.04 -14.58
CA VAL A 125 -6.67 -13.28 -13.70
C VAL A 125 -6.68 -11.82 -14.10
N ILE A 126 -6.86 -10.94 -13.13
CA ILE A 126 -6.69 -9.49 -13.28
C ILE A 126 -5.58 -9.09 -12.31
N GLY A 127 -4.45 -8.60 -12.82
CA GLY A 127 -3.38 -8.04 -12.03
C GLY A 127 -3.42 -6.52 -12.05
N ALA A 128 -3.35 -5.88 -10.87
CA ALA A 128 -3.19 -4.45 -10.74
C ALA A 128 -1.77 -4.15 -10.22
N THR A 129 -1.16 -3.10 -10.76
CA THR A 129 0.19 -2.68 -10.36
C THR A 129 0.49 -1.28 -10.87
N ALA A 130 1.27 -0.51 -10.12
CA ALA A 130 1.68 0.82 -10.52
C ALA A 130 2.61 0.79 -11.75
N THR A 131 3.66 -0.03 -11.71
CA THR A 131 4.63 -0.11 -12.82
C THR A 131 5.34 -1.45 -12.86
N ILE A 132 5.25 -2.15 -13.98
CA ILE A 132 6.09 -3.34 -14.26
C ILE A 132 6.58 -3.25 -15.69
N SER A 133 7.89 -3.14 -15.89
CA SER A 133 8.51 -3.17 -17.23
C SER A 133 8.43 -4.55 -17.88
N SER A 134 8.51 -5.62 -17.08
CA SER A 134 8.55 -7.02 -17.51
C SER A 134 7.27 -7.80 -17.20
N TYR A 135 6.10 -7.14 -17.18
CA TYR A 135 4.82 -7.75 -16.77
C TYR A 135 4.48 -9.05 -17.52
N LYS A 136 4.80 -9.14 -18.81
CA LYS A 136 4.53 -10.35 -19.60
C LYS A 136 5.29 -11.56 -19.06
N SER A 137 6.58 -11.38 -18.76
CA SER A 137 7.41 -12.42 -18.19
C SER A 137 6.92 -12.81 -16.79
N GLN A 138 6.64 -11.84 -15.95
CA GLN A 138 6.16 -12.07 -14.58
C GLN A 138 4.83 -12.82 -14.58
N VAL A 139 3.85 -12.37 -15.36
CA VAL A 139 2.54 -13.04 -15.48
C VAL A 139 2.68 -14.45 -16.02
N TYR A 140 3.56 -14.66 -17.00
CA TYR A 140 3.80 -16.01 -17.52
C TYR A 140 4.42 -16.92 -16.46
N HIS A 141 5.36 -16.43 -15.68
CA HIS A 141 5.98 -17.23 -14.61
C HIS A 141 5.02 -17.52 -13.47
N LEU A 142 4.19 -16.56 -13.06
CA LEU A 142 3.22 -16.74 -11.97
C LEU A 142 2.03 -17.61 -12.40
N TYR A 143 1.40 -17.30 -13.53
CA TYR A 143 0.08 -17.84 -13.86
C TYR A 143 0.07 -18.75 -15.09
N ARG A 144 1.20 -18.91 -15.78
CA ARG A 144 1.30 -19.64 -17.06
C ARG A 144 0.28 -19.16 -18.10
N LYS A 145 0.06 -17.83 -18.13
CA LYS A 145 -0.88 -17.14 -19.02
C LYS A 145 -0.19 -16.05 -19.81
N GLU A 146 -0.76 -15.74 -20.97
CA GLU A 146 -0.40 -14.53 -21.70
C GLU A 146 -1.08 -13.33 -21.06
N ALA A 147 -0.35 -12.21 -21.01
CA ALA A 147 -0.84 -10.97 -20.42
C ALA A 147 -1.21 -9.94 -21.49
N VAL A 148 -2.35 -9.32 -21.30
CA VAL A 148 -2.78 -8.12 -22.04
C VAL A 148 -2.78 -6.96 -21.10
N ARG A 149 -2.03 -5.90 -21.43
CA ARG A 149 -1.99 -4.68 -20.63
C ARG A 149 -3.25 -3.84 -20.88
N PHE A 150 -3.84 -3.37 -19.80
CA PHE A 150 -4.90 -2.38 -19.83
C PHE A 150 -4.44 -1.10 -19.09
N PRO A 151 -4.66 0.11 -19.60
CA PRO A 151 -5.24 0.37 -20.94
C PRO A 151 -4.30 -0.06 -22.07
N VAL A 152 -4.90 -0.39 -23.22
CA VAL A 152 -4.14 -0.74 -24.42
C VAL A 152 -3.35 0.49 -24.89
N ALA A 153 -2.20 0.26 -25.50
CA ALA A 153 -1.38 1.34 -26.04
C ALA A 153 -2.19 2.22 -27.02
N SER A 154 -2.09 3.52 -26.81
CA SER A 154 -2.67 4.54 -27.69
C SER A 154 -1.61 5.03 -28.68
N PRO A 155 -2.00 5.46 -29.89
CA PRO A 155 -1.10 6.19 -30.78
C PRO A 155 -0.72 7.59 -30.24
N TYR A 156 -1.43 8.08 -29.25
CA TYR A 156 -1.18 9.35 -28.58
C TYR A 156 -0.52 9.13 -27.23
N VAL A 157 0.48 9.94 -26.90
CA VAL A 157 1.23 9.82 -25.63
C VAL A 157 0.41 10.34 -24.45
N ASP A 158 -0.42 11.35 -24.68
CA ASP A 158 -1.11 12.14 -23.66
C ASP A 158 -2.59 11.74 -23.48
N ARG A 159 -3.09 10.77 -24.24
CA ARG A 159 -4.49 10.31 -24.12
C ARG A 159 -4.68 8.88 -24.59
N ASN A 160 -5.64 8.21 -23.99
CA ASN A 160 -6.16 6.94 -24.46
C ASN A 160 -7.70 6.96 -24.37
N PHE A 161 -8.34 5.82 -24.59
CA PHE A 161 -9.81 5.74 -24.53
C PHE A 161 -10.40 6.09 -23.17
N TYR A 162 -9.65 5.94 -22.08
CA TYR A 162 -10.14 6.10 -20.71
C TYR A 162 -9.64 7.35 -20.00
N ALA A 163 -8.50 7.87 -20.42
CA ALA A 163 -7.84 8.96 -19.72
C ALA A 163 -7.08 9.87 -20.67
N PHE A 164 -6.95 11.11 -20.28
CA PHE A 164 -6.10 12.09 -20.93
C PHE A 164 -5.28 12.84 -19.89
N THR A 165 -4.15 13.37 -20.30
CA THR A 165 -3.32 14.24 -19.48
C THR A 165 -3.67 15.69 -19.75
N ASP A 166 -4.15 16.40 -18.74
CA ASP A 166 -4.27 17.86 -18.83
C ASP A 166 -2.90 18.49 -18.61
N LYS A 167 -2.35 19.09 -19.65
CA LYS A 167 -1.03 19.73 -19.60
C LYS A 167 -1.02 21.07 -18.88
N ASN A 168 -2.20 21.64 -18.63
CA ASN A 168 -2.34 22.93 -17.94
C ASN A 168 -2.46 22.75 -16.42
N ASP A 169 -2.76 21.55 -15.96
CA ASP A 169 -2.89 21.20 -14.55
C ASP A 169 -1.62 20.47 -14.07
N VAL A 170 -0.74 21.19 -13.40
CA VAL A 170 0.51 20.67 -12.87
C VAL A 170 0.28 20.14 -11.46
N GLN A 171 0.04 18.86 -11.32
CA GLN A 171 -0.18 18.20 -10.02
C GLN A 171 1.08 18.14 -9.15
N ARG A 172 2.24 17.90 -9.76
CA ARG A 172 3.52 17.76 -9.05
C ARG A 172 4.65 18.37 -9.83
N ARG A 173 5.58 18.98 -9.08
CA ARG A 173 6.84 19.47 -9.65
C ARG A 173 8.00 18.72 -9.01
N ILE A 174 8.77 17.99 -9.82
CA ILE A 174 9.95 17.26 -9.39
C ILE A 174 11.18 18.08 -9.73
N MET A 175 12.01 18.33 -8.73
CA MET A 175 13.27 19.07 -8.88
C MET A 175 14.43 18.18 -8.43
N GLY A 176 15.33 17.87 -9.36
CA GLY A 176 16.56 17.14 -9.06
C GLY A 176 17.76 18.06 -8.95
N TYR A 177 18.62 17.84 -7.98
CA TYR A 177 19.92 18.47 -7.90
C TYR A 177 20.98 17.45 -7.47
N SER A 178 22.20 17.66 -7.93
CA SER A 178 23.35 16.85 -7.54
C SER A 178 24.27 17.70 -6.66
N PRO A 179 24.55 17.30 -5.42
CA PRO A 179 25.45 18.05 -4.56
C PRO A 179 26.87 17.97 -5.11
N TYR A 180 27.48 19.11 -5.33
CA TYR A 180 28.87 19.21 -5.76
C TYR A 180 29.76 19.58 -4.58
N GLY A 181 30.78 18.78 -4.29
CA GLY A 181 31.77 19.06 -3.23
C GLY A 181 31.25 18.93 -1.79
N LYS A 182 30.05 18.38 -1.58
CA LYS A 182 29.45 18.15 -0.25
C LYS A 182 28.87 16.74 -0.16
N ALA A 183 28.81 16.20 1.06
CA ALA A 183 28.10 14.94 1.31
C ALA A 183 26.59 15.11 1.05
N ILE A 184 25.94 14.08 0.53
CA ILE A 184 24.50 14.08 0.22
C ILE A 184 23.69 14.46 1.46
N ILE A 185 24.02 13.92 2.63
CA ILE A 185 23.34 14.23 3.89
C ILE A 185 23.30 15.73 4.17
N ASN A 186 24.44 16.43 4.04
CA ASN A 186 24.48 17.86 4.28
C ASN A 186 23.57 18.62 3.32
N SER A 187 23.50 18.18 2.07
CA SER A 187 22.65 18.81 1.06
C SER A 187 21.17 18.62 1.39
N VAL A 188 20.77 17.44 1.82
CA VAL A 188 19.38 17.16 2.25
C VAL A 188 19.03 17.98 3.49
N VAL A 189 19.85 17.94 4.53
CA VAL A 189 19.61 18.63 5.81
C VAL A 189 19.52 20.15 5.61
N TYR A 190 20.43 20.73 4.83
CA TYR A 190 20.37 22.17 4.51
C TYR A 190 19.17 22.50 3.62
N SER A 191 18.76 21.64 2.70
CA SER A 191 17.55 21.86 1.89
C SER A 191 16.30 21.87 2.76
N LEU A 192 16.18 20.92 3.69
CA LEU A 192 15.12 20.90 4.69
C LEU A 192 15.10 22.20 5.50
N LYS A 193 16.25 22.62 6.04
CA LYS A 193 16.39 23.86 6.80
C LYS A 193 15.93 25.09 6.02
N TYR A 194 16.45 25.27 4.79
CA TYR A 194 16.11 26.44 4.00
C TYR A 194 14.65 26.44 3.56
N MET A 195 14.09 25.28 3.22
CA MET A 195 12.67 25.17 2.91
C MET A 195 11.81 25.49 4.14
N ARG A 196 12.19 25.04 5.33
CA ARG A 196 11.54 25.38 6.60
C ARG A 196 11.50 26.90 6.79
N LYS A 197 12.62 27.58 6.59
CA LYS A 197 12.70 29.05 6.68
C LYS A 197 11.79 29.75 5.67
N VAL A 198 11.75 29.24 4.44
CA VAL A 198 10.89 29.81 3.39
C VAL A 198 9.42 29.65 3.75
N VAL A 199 8.98 28.43 4.13
CA VAL A 199 7.58 28.17 4.49
C VAL A 199 7.19 29.02 5.72
N TYR A 200 8.04 29.08 6.74
CA TYR A 200 7.79 29.90 7.93
C TYR A 200 7.60 31.38 7.59
N ARG A 201 8.46 31.95 6.73
CA ARG A 201 8.32 33.33 6.27
C ARG A 201 6.97 33.62 5.62
N TYR A 202 6.48 32.67 4.82
CA TYR A 202 5.16 32.80 4.19
C TYR A 202 4.02 32.59 5.19
N LEU A 203 4.17 31.72 6.19
CA LEU A 203 3.19 31.56 7.27
C LEU A 203 3.08 32.80 8.16
N GLU A 204 4.19 33.46 8.47
CA GLU A 204 4.22 34.73 9.20
C GLU A 204 3.60 35.87 8.40
N ASN A 205 3.72 35.84 7.08
CA ASN A 205 3.12 36.83 6.20
C ASN A 205 2.49 36.18 4.95
N PRO A 206 1.26 35.64 5.06
CA PRO A 206 0.59 34.96 3.95
C PRO A 206 0.31 35.85 2.73
N GLN A 207 0.30 37.17 2.91
CA GLN A 207 0.15 38.13 1.80
C GLN A 207 1.21 37.93 0.73
N LEU A 208 2.43 37.56 1.11
CA LEU A 208 3.53 37.33 0.18
C LEU A 208 3.24 36.24 -0.87
N ILE A 209 2.37 35.27 -0.55
CA ILE A 209 2.00 34.22 -1.53
C ILE A 209 0.97 34.74 -2.52
N LEU A 210 0.07 35.63 -2.09
CA LEU A 210 -0.91 36.26 -2.97
C LEU A 210 -0.28 37.23 -3.95
N ASP A 211 0.88 37.78 -3.62
CA ASP A 211 1.64 38.69 -4.48
C ASP A 211 2.44 37.96 -5.58
N ILE A 212 2.49 36.62 -5.55
CA ILE A 212 3.20 35.81 -6.56
C ILE A 212 2.38 35.77 -7.86
N PRO A 213 2.93 36.19 -9.00
CA PRO A 213 2.22 36.15 -10.26
C PRO A 213 1.76 34.74 -10.65
N GLY A 214 0.50 34.60 -11.00
CA GLY A 214 -0.06 33.32 -11.42
C GLY A 214 -0.65 32.48 -10.27
N ILE A 215 -0.55 32.93 -9.03
CA ILE A 215 -1.27 32.32 -7.90
C ILE A 215 -2.61 33.04 -7.75
N HIS A 216 -3.68 32.28 -7.78
CA HIS A 216 -5.05 32.75 -7.62
C HIS A 216 -5.70 32.04 -6.43
N LEU A 217 -5.66 32.68 -5.26
CA LEU A 217 -6.30 32.20 -4.05
C LEU A 217 -7.42 33.17 -3.63
N GLU A 218 -8.49 32.64 -3.07
CA GLU A 218 -9.68 33.42 -2.76
C GLU A 218 -9.43 34.46 -1.64
N ASN A 219 -8.62 34.09 -0.63
CA ASN A 219 -8.35 34.93 0.51
C ASN A 219 -7.10 34.47 1.28
N LEU A 220 -6.74 35.24 2.34
CA LEU A 220 -5.59 34.93 3.21
C LEU A 220 -5.75 33.63 3.99
N ASP A 221 -6.96 33.26 4.36
CA ASP A 221 -7.20 32.01 5.11
C ASP A 221 -6.95 30.77 4.22
N ALA A 222 -7.32 30.84 2.95
CA ALA A 222 -6.99 29.80 1.98
C ALA A 222 -5.47 29.68 1.75
N ALA A 223 -4.79 30.83 1.65
CA ALA A 223 -3.32 30.86 1.55
C ALA A 223 -2.66 30.23 2.77
N LYS A 224 -3.12 30.58 3.97
CA LYS A 224 -2.59 30.04 5.22
C LYS A 224 -2.79 28.54 5.33
N LYS A 225 -3.99 28.05 5.02
CA LYS A 225 -4.29 26.60 5.03
C LYS A 225 -3.35 25.80 4.13
N ILE A 226 -3.14 26.29 2.91
CA ILE A 226 -2.19 25.63 1.98
C ILE A 226 -0.77 25.65 2.56
N LEU A 227 -0.32 26.77 3.12
CA LEU A 227 1.01 26.87 3.72
C LEU A 227 1.20 25.94 4.93
N GLU A 228 0.15 25.71 5.72
CA GLU A 228 0.15 24.74 6.81
C GLU A 228 0.39 23.32 6.30
N ASP A 229 -0.16 22.95 5.15
CA ASP A 229 0.11 21.65 4.53
C ASP A 229 1.55 21.55 3.96
N TYR A 230 2.16 22.66 3.60
CA TYR A 230 3.60 22.72 3.24
C TYR A 230 4.53 22.77 4.46
N TRP A 231 4.00 22.89 5.69
CA TRP A 231 4.80 22.86 6.91
C TRP A 231 5.21 21.44 7.29
N ILE A 232 4.46 20.45 6.86
CA ILE A 232 4.73 19.04 7.13
C ILE A 232 5.58 18.47 6.00
N PHE A 233 6.79 18.06 6.33
CA PHE A 233 7.73 17.50 5.37
C PHE A 233 7.75 15.98 5.42
N LEU A 234 7.82 15.37 4.26
CA LEU A 234 8.09 13.96 4.10
C LEU A 234 9.51 13.79 3.55
N GLU A 235 10.35 13.06 4.25
CA GLU A 235 11.70 12.76 3.84
C GLU A 235 11.82 11.26 3.60
N TYR A 236 12.27 10.89 2.40
CA TYR A 236 12.36 9.50 1.97
C TYR A 236 13.80 9.04 1.89
N ASN A 237 14.11 7.95 2.56
CA ASN A 237 15.42 7.32 2.62
C ASN A 237 15.40 5.93 1.99
N ASN A 238 16.46 5.59 1.25
CA ASN A 238 16.61 4.25 0.69
C ASN A 238 16.92 3.20 1.77
N VAL A 239 17.53 3.63 2.87
CA VAL A 239 17.89 2.74 3.99
C VAL A 239 17.66 3.44 5.34
N LYS A 240 17.33 2.67 6.38
CA LYS A 240 17.09 3.16 7.74
C LYS A 240 18.26 3.95 8.33
N ARG A 241 19.49 3.55 7.99
CA ARG A 241 20.70 4.27 8.46
C ARG A 241 20.70 5.74 8.03
N ASP A 242 20.23 6.04 6.82
CA ASP A 242 20.21 7.41 6.31
C ASP A 242 19.15 8.23 7.05
N SER A 243 17.98 7.64 7.37
CA SER A 243 16.96 8.25 8.22
C SER A 243 17.53 8.65 9.59
N ASN A 244 18.24 7.74 10.27
CA ASN A 244 18.88 8.03 11.55
C ASN A 244 19.93 9.17 11.44
N ASN A 245 20.70 9.17 10.37
CA ASN A 245 21.71 10.21 10.14
C ASN A 245 21.09 11.59 9.90
N VAL A 246 19.99 11.64 9.14
CA VAL A 246 19.26 12.90 8.90
C VAL A 246 18.65 13.42 10.19
N GLU A 247 17.97 12.57 10.96
CA GLU A 247 17.39 12.94 12.25
C GLU A 247 18.44 13.49 13.21
N GLY A 248 19.56 12.79 13.41
CA GLY A 248 20.64 13.25 14.28
C GLY A 248 21.29 14.57 13.81
N ALA A 249 21.36 14.79 12.49
CA ALA A 249 21.87 16.04 11.94
C ALA A 249 20.87 17.20 12.09
N LEU A 250 19.58 16.93 12.17
CA LEU A 250 18.56 17.95 12.41
C LEU A 250 18.47 18.30 13.89
N GLU A 251 18.54 17.34 14.79
CA GLU A 251 18.33 17.55 16.22
C GLU A 251 19.32 18.55 16.84
N THR A 252 20.60 18.44 16.52
CA THR A 252 21.61 19.23 17.24
C THR A 252 22.02 20.51 16.48
N PRO A 253 22.57 20.52 15.25
CA PRO A 253 22.97 21.79 14.69
C PRO A 253 21.80 22.58 14.09
N ILE A 254 20.86 21.92 13.41
CA ILE A 254 19.85 22.61 12.61
C ILE A 254 18.73 23.19 13.48
N ASN A 255 18.20 22.40 14.42
CA ASN A 255 17.14 22.87 15.31
C ASN A 255 17.62 24.01 16.19
N VAL A 256 18.85 23.94 16.71
CA VAL A 256 19.46 25.06 17.46
C VAL A 256 19.57 26.32 16.63
N GLU A 257 19.97 26.21 15.37
CA GLU A 257 20.05 27.38 14.48
C GLU A 257 18.66 27.94 14.14
N LEU A 258 17.64 27.09 13.92
CA LEU A 258 16.27 27.54 13.68
C LEU A 258 15.69 28.25 14.90
N GLU A 259 15.85 27.69 16.10
CA GLU A 259 15.39 28.28 17.35
C GLU A 259 16.06 29.64 17.65
N ALA A 260 17.36 29.76 17.36
CA ALA A 260 18.08 31.04 17.50
C ALA A 260 17.51 32.12 16.58
N GLU A 261 16.88 31.75 15.48
CA GLU A 261 16.20 32.64 14.53
C GLU A 261 14.70 32.81 14.84
N GLY A 262 14.20 32.20 15.91
CA GLY A 262 12.76 32.22 16.28
C GLY A 262 11.88 31.35 15.39
N ILE A 263 12.45 30.39 14.67
CA ILE A 263 11.73 29.48 13.79
C ILE A 263 11.51 28.15 14.52
N PRO A 264 10.29 27.61 14.54
CA PRO A 264 10.00 26.31 15.18
C PRO A 264 10.87 25.19 14.60
N SER A 265 11.47 24.41 15.47
CA SER A 265 12.35 23.28 15.15
C SER A 265 11.63 22.12 14.48
N PHE A 266 12.39 21.20 13.89
CA PHE A 266 11.85 19.97 13.39
C PHE A 266 11.47 19.04 14.55
N ASN A 267 10.22 18.59 14.57
CA ASN A 267 9.72 17.49 15.38
C ASN A 267 9.58 16.28 14.47
N THR A 268 10.59 15.41 14.50
CA THR A 268 10.74 14.28 13.57
C THR A 268 10.08 13.03 14.12
N ARG A 269 9.43 12.26 13.23
CA ARG A 269 9.03 10.86 13.47
C ARG A 269 9.57 9.99 12.37
N GLN A 270 10.10 8.83 12.75
CA GLN A 270 10.53 7.82 11.81
C GLN A 270 9.36 6.91 11.43
N MET A 271 9.33 6.49 10.16
CA MET A 271 8.43 5.47 9.63
C MET A 271 9.26 4.49 8.79
N THR A 272 9.87 3.54 9.48
CA THR A 272 10.76 2.53 8.91
C THR A 272 10.13 1.13 9.01
N GLY A 273 10.75 0.12 8.42
CA GLY A 273 10.19 -1.24 8.42
C GLY A 273 10.09 -1.94 9.79
N ASP A 274 10.59 -1.30 10.85
CA ASP A 274 10.56 -1.87 12.21
C ASP A 274 9.30 -1.46 12.98
N GLU A 275 8.59 -0.40 12.56
CA GLU A 275 7.37 0.05 13.20
C GLU A 275 6.19 -0.87 12.88
N SER A 276 5.32 -1.06 13.87
CA SER A 276 4.08 -1.79 13.64
C SER A 276 3.11 -0.99 12.77
N PHE A 277 2.23 -1.67 12.05
CA PHE A 277 1.18 -1.02 11.25
C PHE A 277 0.27 -0.11 12.10
N GLN A 278 0.11 -0.44 13.40
CA GLN A 278 -0.67 0.38 14.32
C GLN A 278 0.06 1.68 14.65
N ASP A 279 1.39 1.63 14.85
CA ASP A 279 2.19 2.84 15.12
C ASP A 279 2.17 3.79 13.95
N VAL A 280 2.30 3.28 12.72
CA VAL A 280 2.17 4.07 11.49
C VAL A 280 0.81 4.77 11.42
N ARG A 281 -0.27 4.05 11.69
CA ARG A 281 -1.63 4.64 11.73
C ARG A 281 -1.75 5.72 12.79
N ASN A 282 -1.19 5.52 13.97
CA ASN A 282 -1.22 6.48 15.05
C ASN A 282 -0.48 7.77 14.66
N VAL A 283 0.71 7.65 14.06
CA VAL A 283 1.48 8.80 13.58
C VAL A 283 0.72 9.57 12.50
N LEU A 284 0.12 8.88 11.54
CA LEU A 284 -0.68 9.53 10.50
C LEU A 284 -1.90 10.24 11.08
N ALA A 285 -2.62 9.60 11.99
CA ALA A 285 -3.76 10.20 12.67
C ALA A 285 -3.35 11.43 13.50
N GLU A 286 -2.17 11.43 14.12
CA GLU A 286 -1.61 12.59 14.82
C GLU A 286 -1.33 13.74 13.87
N VAL A 287 -0.71 13.46 12.71
CA VAL A 287 -0.44 14.46 11.67
C VAL A 287 -1.74 15.06 11.12
N GLU A 288 -2.72 14.21 10.78
CA GLU A 288 -3.99 14.65 10.20
C GLU A 288 -4.84 15.48 11.17
N ASN A 289 -4.86 15.10 12.44
CA ASN A 289 -5.71 15.74 13.46
C ASN A 289 -5.00 16.88 14.21
N SER A 290 -3.72 17.16 13.92
CA SER A 290 -2.98 18.22 14.58
C SER A 290 -3.61 19.58 14.27
N LYS A 291 -4.05 20.28 15.32
CA LYS A 291 -4.56 21.65 15.24
C LYS A 291 -3.45 22.69 15.31
N ASP A 292 -2.33 22.34 15.92
CA ASP A 292 -1.14 23.18 16.03
C ASP A 292 -0.02 22.60 15.20
N VAL A 293 0.11 23.12 14.00
CA VAL A 293 1.12 22.65 13.04
C VAL A 293 2.56 22.95 13.49
N PHE A 294 2.76 23.94 14.38
CA PHE A 294 4.10 24.32 14.83
C PHE A 294 4.65 23.39 15.90
N ASN A 295 3.79 22.91 16.81
CA ASN A 295 4.18 22.04 17.92
C ASN A 295 3.94 20.53 17.63
N GLY A 296 3.18 20.19 16.57
CA GLY A 296 2.94 18.83 16.15
C GLY A 296 4.12 18.21 15.41
N ILE A 297 3.94 16.95 14.97
CA ILE A 297 4.87 16.28 14.05
C ILE A 297 4.91 17.10 12.75
N ASN A 298 6.11 17.49 12.33
CA ASN A 298 6.28 18.32 11.17
C ASN A 298 7.37 17.82 10.19
N LEU A 299 8.00 16.70 10.51
CA LEU A 299 8.85 15.94 9.61
C LEU A 299 8.64 14.44 9.82
N ILE A 300 8.32 13.74 8.76
CA ILE A 300 8.31 12.28 8.74
C ILE A 300 9.51 11.81 7.92
N SER A 301 10.42 11.08 8.58
CA SER A 301 11.54 10.43 7.92
C SER A 301 11.21 8.96 7.68
N ALA A 302 11.01 8.59 6.42
CA ALA A 302 10.45 7.30 6.03
C ALA A 302 11.39 6.51 5.11
N THR A 303 11.17 5.19 5.06
CA THR A 303 11.77 4.29 4.07
C THR A 303 10.67 3.71 3.17
N SER A 304 10.94 2.63 2.46
CA SER A 304 9.99 1.95 1.55
C SER A 304 8.63 1.65 2.17
N MET A 305 8.49 1.65 3.49
CA MET A 305 7.22 1.44 4.17
C MET A 305 6.15 2.46 3.77
N ILE A 306 6.54 3.71 3.53
CA ILE A 306 5.58 4.74 3.09
C ILE A 306 5.06 4.51 1.68
N SER A 307 5.79 3.76 0.86
CA SER A 307 5.35 3.40 -0.50
C SER A 307 4.14 2.47 -0.49
N HIS A 308 3.88 1.77 0.63
CA HIS A 308 2.88 0.72 0.73
C HIS A 308 1.73 1.11 1.66
N GLY A 309 0.62 1.59 1.08
CA GLY A 309 -0.65 1.74 1.80
C GLY A 309 -0.74 2.90 2.80
N VAL A 310 0.21 3.84 2.78
CA VAL A 310 0.14 5.09 3.53
C VAL A 310 -0.43 6.16 2.62
N ASP A 311 -1.51 6.78 3.02
CA ASP A 311 -2.13 7.92 2.35
C ASP A 311 -2.44 8.98 3.38
N ALA A 312 -1.97 10.20 3.15
CA ALA A 312 -2.22 11.34 4.02
C ALA A 312 -2.30 12.60 3.17
N ASP A 313 -3.44 13.27 3.22
CA ASP A 313 -3.78 14.44 2.40
C ASP A 313 -2.89 15.66 2.69
N ARG A 314 -2.15 15.65 3.81
CA ARG A 314 -1.34 16.78 4.28
C ARG A 314 0.11 16.78 3.78
N PHE A 315 0.51 15.79 2.97
CA PHE A 315 1.87 15.74 2.46
C PHE A 315 1.98 16.45 1.11
N ASN A 316 2.43 17.69 1.11
CA ASN A 316 2.63 18.49 -0.10
C ASN A 316 4.10 18.69 -0.48
N LEU A 317 5.02 18.31 0.39
CA LEU A 317 6.45 18.48 0.18
C LEU A 317 7.22 17.22 0.55
N MET A 318 8.00 16.72 -0.40
CA MET A 318 8.81 15.52 -0.22
C MET A 318 10.27 15.72 -0.62
N PHE A 319 11.16 15.20 0.20
CA PHE A 319 12.60 15.17 -0.06
C PHE A 319 13.08 13.73 -0.21
N PHE A 320 13.83 13.46 -1.25
CA PHE A 320 14.50 12.17 -1.43
C PHE A 320 15.96 12.24 -1.04
N TYR A 321 16.38 11.42 -0.09
CA TYR A 321 17.78 11.14 0.17
C TYR A 321 18.29 10.09 -0.83
N GLY A 322 18.60 10.55 -2.04
CA GLY A 322 18.88 9.68 -3.16
C GLY A 322 17.62 9.07 -3.81
N ILE A 323 17.73 8.77 -5.07
CA ILE A 323 16.61 8.17 -5.84
C ILE A 323 16.57 6.67 -5.58
N PRO A 324 15.40 6.07 -5.32
CA PRO A 324 15.24 4.62 -5.25
C PRO A 324 15.78 3.92 -6.50
N GLY A 325 16.45 2.80 -6.31
CA GLY A 325 17.00 2.04 -7.42
C GLY A 325 15.95 1.35 -8.32
N ASN A 326 14.72 1.23 -7.81
CA ASN A 326 13.58 0.67 -8.52
C ASN A 326 12.62 1.78 -8.95
N MET A 327 12.31 1.85 -10.24
CA MET A 327 11.39 2.86 -10.78
C MET A 327 9.96 2.73 -10.20
N ALA A 328 9.49 1.53 -9.89
CA ALA A 328 8.19 1.32 -9.27
C ALA A 328 8.15 1.96 -7.87
N GLU A 329 9.16 1.70 -7.06
CA GLU A 329 9.31 2.28 -5.72
C GLU A 329 9.41 3.82 -5.78
N TYR A 330 10.18 4.35 -6.72
CA TYR A 330 10.27 5.79 -6.93
C TYR A 330 8.91 6.42 -7.23
N ILE A 331 8.15 5.83 -8.17
CA ILE A 331 6.82 6.33 -8.55
C ILE A 331 5.85 6.21 -7.37
N GLN A 332 5.85 5.09 -6.66
CA GLN A 332 4.99 4.89 -5.50
C GLN A 332 5.30 5.84 -4.35
N ALA A 333 6.60 6.12 -4.12
CA ALA A 333 7.00 7.04 -3.07
C ALA A 333 6.56 8.48 -3.39
N TYR A 334 6.93 9.03 -4.56
CA TYR A 334 6.56 10.42 -4.86
C TYR A 334 5.05 10.62 -5.05
N SER A 335 4.30 9.56 -5.37
CA SER A 335 2.83 9.63 -5.49
C SER A 335 2.11 9.84 -4.14
N ARG A 336 2.83 9.77 -3.04
CA ARG A 336 2.29 10.03 -1.68
C ARG A 336 2.18 11.51 -1.34
N THR A 337 2.59 12.38 -2.22
CA THR A 337 2.50 13.84 -2.05
C THR A 337 1.69 14.48 -3.16
N GLY A 338 0.88 15.49 -2.84
CA GLY A 338 0.09 16.30 -3.77
C GLY A 338 -1.25 15.74 -4.15
#